data_5ecb1054acf71f085b625af53762b758
#
_entry.id   5ecb1054acf71f085b625af53762b758
#
_cell.length_a   1.000
_cell.length_b   1.000
_cell.length_c   1.000
_cell.angle_alpha   90.00
_cell.angle_beta   90.00
_cell.angle_gamma   90.00
#
_symmetry.space_group_name_H-M   'P 1'
#
loop_
_entity.id
_entity.type
_entity.pdbx_description
1 polymer ?
#
loop_
_entity_poly.entity_id
_entity_poly.type
_entity_poly.pdbx_seq_one_letter_code
_entity_poly.pdbx_strand_id
1 'polypeptide(L)'
;MKAAAMQSFGGPEKINISDLPVPAIGPGEMLVRMKSASINPIDWKTMLGKVKILIQYPFPLVPGSDGAGVVETIGPGVSRFKVGDRVYFRPGKDRIGTFSQYFVVRETEAAAFPSKLSFD
;
A
#
# COMPACT_ATOMS: atom_id res chain seq x y z
N MET A 1 -4.67 12.58 -1.58
CA MET A 1 -5.32 11.43 -0.95
C MET A 1 -5.13 11.44 0.56
N LYS A 2 -6.04 10.83 1.28
CA LYS A 2 -5.88 10.62 2.72
C LYS A 2 -4.99 9.42 2.98
N ALA A 3 -4.09 9.55 3.93
CA ALA A 3 -3.20 8.48 4.36
C ALA A 3 -2.94 8.59 5.86
N ALA A 4 -2.75 7.45 6.52
CA ALA A 4 -2.29 7.40 7.90
C ALA A 4 -0.78 7.53 7.89
N ALA A 5 -0.27 8.72 8.16
CA ALA A 5 1.15 9.04 8.01
C ALA A 5 1.79 9.47 9.33
N MET A 6 3.10 9.27 9.42
CA MET A 6 3.90 9.70 10.56
C MET A 6 5.15 10.42 10.08
N GLN A 7 5.59 11.41 10.86
CA GLN A 7 6.75 12.24 10.53
C GLN A 7 8.02 11.78 11.25
N SER A 8 7.88 10.90 12.22
CA SER A 8 8.98 10.34 12.98
C SER A 8 8.60 8.97 13.51
N PHE A 9 9.59 8.16 13.87
CA PHE A 9 9.32 6.86 14.49
C PHE A 9 8.62 7.03 15.84
N GLY A 10 7.79 6.08 16.19
CA GLY A 10 7.09 6.05 17.47
C GLY A 10 5.90 5.12 17.44
N GLY A 11 5.08 5.18 18.48
CA GLY A 11 3.88 4.40 18.61
C GLY A 11 2.69 5.00 17.83
N PRO A 12 1.48 4.45 18.06
CA PRO A 12 0.28 4.89 17.35
C PRO A 12 -0.04 6.39 17.49
N GLU A 13 0.43 7.02 18.56
CA GLU A 13 0.24 8.46 18.79
C GLU A 13 0.93 9.33 17.74
N LYS A 14 1.89 8.77 17.00
CA LYS A 14 2.59 9.48 15.92
C LYS A 14 1.83 9.50 14.60
N ILE A 15 0.77 8.69 14.49
CA ILE A 15 -0.01 8.59 13.25
C ILE A 15 -1.00 9.75 13.17
N ASN A 16 -0.99 10.43 12.02
CA ASN A 16 -1.97 11.46 11.70
C ASN A 16 -2.57 11.19 10.33
N ILE A 17 -3.85 11.47 10.17
CA ILE A 17 -4.46 11.43 8.84
C ILE A 17 -4.01 12.68 8.10
N SER A 18 -3.28 12.46 7.03
CA SER A 18 -2.63 13.52 6.26
C SER A 18 -3.08 13.47 4.81
N ASP A 19 -3.08 14.64 4.16
CA ASP A 19 -3.28 14.71 2.72
C ASP A 19 -1.92 14.59 2.03
N LEU A 20 -1.76 13.56 1.22
CA LEU A 20 -0.56 13.30 0.45
C LEU A 20 -0.91 13.23 -1.04
N PRO A 21 0.05 13.48 -1.94
CA PRO A 21 -0.20 13.32 -3.36
C PRO A 21 -0.58 11.87 -3.69
N VAL A 22 -1.47 11.69 -4.67
CA VAL A 22 -1.71 10.36 -5.23
C VAL A 22 -0.42 9.95 -5.96
N PRO A 23 0.14 8.76 -5.66
CA PRO A 23 1.39 8.36 -6.27
C PRO A 23 1.26 8.14 -7.78
N ALA A 24 2.31 8.47 -8.51
CA ALA A 24 2.40 8.20 -9.94
C ALA A 24 2.75 6.74 -10.19
N ILE A 25 2.29 6.20 -11.32
CA ILE A 25 2.59 4.83 -11.74
C ILE A 25 3.54 4.83 -12.92
N GLY A 26 4.41 3.81 -12.97
CA GLY A 26 5.31 3.55 -14.07
C GLY A 26 4.97 2.26 -14.82
N PRO A 27 5.87 1.80 -15.70
CA PRO A 27 5.68 0.55 -16.43
C PRO A 27 5.50 -0.64 -15.49
N GLY A 28 4.55 -1.52 -15.79
CA GLY A 28 4.27 -2.71 -15.01
C GLY A 28 3.56 -2.46 -13.68
N GLU A 29 3.19 -1.21 -13.40
CA GLU A 29 2.56 -0.80 -12.14
C GLU A 29 1.09 -0.47 -12.33
N MET A 30 0.34 -0.65 -11.24
CA MET A 30 -1.08 -0.32 -11.19
C MET A 30 -1.35 0.57 -9.98
N LEU A 31 -2.25 1.53 -10.15
CA LEU A 31 -2.79 2.29 -9.03
C LEU A 31 -4.05 1.57 -8.54
N VAL A 32 -4.04 1.20 -7.28
CA VAL A 32 -5.16 0.50 -6.65
C VAL A 32 -5.86 1.45 -5.68
N ARG A 33 -7.17 1.55 -5.82
CA ARG A 33 -8.02 2.23 -4.84
C ARG A 33 -8.27 1.26 -3.70
N MET A 34 -7.69 1.57 -2.54
CA MET A 34 -7.70 0.68 -1.39
C MET A 34 -9.10 0.51 -0.81
N LYS A 35 -9.47 -0.71 -0.50
CA LYS A 35 -10.73 -1.06 0.18
C LYS A 35 -10.48 -1.64 1.56
N SER A 36 -9.40 -2.39 1.73
CA SER A 36 -9.02 -2.97 3.02
C SER A 36 -7.53 -3.20 3.10
N ALA A 37 -7.03 -3.18 4.31
CA ALA A 37 -5.65 -3.52 4.65
C ALA A 37 -5.64 -4.17 6.03
N SER A 38 -4.67 -5.04 6.30
CA SER A 38 -4.54 -5.64 7.62
C SER A 38 -3.39 -5.02 8.39
N ILE A 39 -3.49 -5.12 9.71
CA ILE A 39 -2.41 -4.70 10.62
C ILE A 39 -1.63 -5.95 11.00
N ASN A 40 -0.34 -5.92 10.72
CA ASN A 40 0.57 -7.03 10.97
C ASN A 40 1.71 -6.58 11.89
N PRO A 41 2.39 -7.53 12.59
CA PRO A 41 3.53 -7.17 13.46
C PRO A 41 4.61 -6.36 12.76
N ILE A 42 4.88 -6.58 11.47
CA ILE A 42 5.86 -5.80 10.73
C ILE A 42 5.49 -4.31 10.67
N ASP A 43 4.22 -4.00 10.65
CA ASP A 43 3.76 -2.60 10.55
C ASP A 43 4.16 -1.79 11.78
N TRP A 44 3.83 -2.29 12.98
CA TRP A 44 4.18 -1.56 14.19
C TRP A 44 5.69 -1.62 14.49
N LYS A 45 6.39 -2.70 14.09
CA LYS A 45 7.85 -2.75 14.19
C LYS A 45 8.51 -1.69 13.30
N THR A 46 8.00 -1.49 12.10
CA THR A 46 8.45 -0.43 11.20
C THR A 46 8.19 0.95 11.79
N MET A 47 7.01 1.17 12.33
CA MET A 47 6.62 2.43 12.96
C MET A 47 7.54 2.79 14.13
N LEU A 48 7.94 1.81 14.94
CA LEU A 48 8.86 2.01 16.06
C LEU A 48 10.33 2.16 15.65
N GLY A 49 10.64 1.99 14.37
CA GLY A 49 12.00 2.09 13.86
C GLY A 49 12.84 0.83 14.07
N LYS A 50 12.22 -0.30 14.43
CA LYS A 50 12.96 -1.53 14.72
C LYS A 50 13.59 -2.18 13.49
N VAL A 51 13.13 -1.85 12.30
CA VAL A 51 13.67 -2.38 11.04
C VAL A 51 14.55 -1.37 10.30
N LYS A 52 14.81 -0.20 10.86
CA LYS A 52 15.56 0.88 10.19
C LYS A 52 17.01 0.51 9.84
N ILE A 53 17.59 -0.45 10.53
CA ILE A 53 18.94 -0.96 10.25
C ILE A 53 18.95 -1.75 8.94
N LEU A 54 17.85 -2.45 8.63
CA LEU A 54 17.73 -3.29 7.45
C LEU A 54 17.14 -2.53 6.27
N ILE A 55 16.12 -1.72 6.52
CA ILE A 55 15.40 -0.98 5.48
C ILE A 55 15.12 0.42 6.01
N GLN A 56 15.52 1.43 5.22
CA GLN A 56 15.20 2.83 5.54
C GLN A 56 14.06 3.30 4.62
N TYR A 57 12.99 3.77 5.25
CA TYR A 57 11.87 4.37 4.54
C TYR A 57 11.89 5.88 4.75
N PRO A 58 11.58 6.67 3.71
CA PRO A 58 11.49 8.13 3.84
C PRO A 58 10.28 8.56 4.66
N PHE A 59 10.36 9.73 5.26
CA PHE A 59 9.21 10.40 5.86
C PHE A 59 8.60 11.40 4.87
N PRO A 60 7.31 11.64 4.87
CA PRO A 60 6.31 11.02 5.75
C PRO A 60 6.19 9.52 5.48
N LEU A 61 6.19 8.76 6.56
CA LEU A 61 6.08 7.30 6.48
C LEU A 61 4.62 6.90 6.58
N VAL A 62 4.13 6.15 5.59
CA VAL A 62 2.81 5.51 5.63
C VAL A 62 3.03 4.03 5.86
N PRO A 63 2.57 3.48 6.97
CA PRO A 63 2.72 2.05 7.21
C PRO A 63 1.72 1.23 6.40
N GLY A 64 1.82 -0.09 6.52
CA GLY A 64 0.96 -1.05 5.85
C GLY A 64 1.72 -1.84 4.80
N SER A 65 1.60 -3.17 4.87
CA SER A 65 2.37 -4.10 4.03
C SER A 65 1.52 -5.07 3.23
N ASP A 66 0.21 -5.00 3.34
CA ASP A 66 -0.72 -5.77 2.52
C ASP A 66 -2.01 -5.00 2.29
N GLY A 67 -2.78 -5.46 1.33
CA GLY A 67 -4.06 -4.80 1.07
C GLY A 67 -4.85 -5.45 -0.04
N ALA A 68 -6.05 -4.94 -0.22
CA ALA A 68 -6.96 -5.31 -1.28
C ALA A 68 -7.73 -4.08 -1.76
N GLY A 69 -8.09 -4.09 -3.02
CA GLY A 69 -8.84 -2.97 -3.59
C GLY A 69 -9.20 -3.20 -5.04
N VAL A 70 -9.50 -2.10 -5.70
CA VAL A 70 -9.94 -2.08 -7.09
C VAL A 70 -8.93 -1.33 -7.94
N VAL A 71 -8.53 -1.91 -9.05
CA VAL A 71 -7.60 -1.28 -9.98
C VAL A 71 -8.22 -0.01 -10.56
N GLU A 72 -7.60 1.13 -10.30
CA GLU A 72 -8.05 2.45 -10.74
C GLU A 72 -7.41 2.83 -12.08
N THR A 73 -6.11 2.59 -12.20
CA THR A 73 -5.31 2.93 -13.40
C THR A 73 -4.24 1.87 -13.59
N ILE A 74 -3.88 1.59 -14.84
CA ILE A 74 -2.80 0.69 -15.18
C ILE A 74 -1.72 1.43 -15.96
N GLY A 75 -0.46 1.07 -15.70
CA GLY A 75 0.70 1.62 -16.40
C GLY A 75 1.00 0.86 -17.70
N PRO A 76 1.98 1.37 -18.47
CA PRO A 76 2.41 0.69 -19.70
C PRO A 76 2.86 -0.74 -19.42
N GLY A 77 2.51 -1.66 -20.32
CA GLY A 77 2.93 -3.05 -20.24
C GLY A 77 2.12 -3.93 -19.28
N VAL A 78 1.19 -3.37 -18.52
CA VAL A 78 0.31 -4.16 -17.65
C VAL A 78 -0.69 -4.92 -18.52
N SER A 79 -0.69 -6.25 -18.40
CA SER A 79 -1.55 -7.14 -19.19
C SER A 79 -2.37 -8.12 -18.35
N ARG A 80 -1.98 -8.36 -17.09
CA ARG A 80 -2.64 -9.35 -16.22
C ARG A 80 -3.93 -8.84 -15.60
N PHE A 81 -4.10 -7.54 -15.50
CA PHE A 81 -5.24 -6.89 -14.87
C PHE A 81 -5.71 -5.70 -15.71
N LYS A 82 -6.96 -5.31 -15.50
CA LYS A 82 -7.57 -4.14 -16.14
C LYS A 82 -8.23 -3.27 -15.08
N VAL A 83 -8.53 -2.04 -15.45
CA VAL A 83 -9.28 -1.09 -14.61
C VAL A 83 -10.61 -1.73 -14.18
N GLY A 84 -10.92 -1.65 -12.90
CA GLY A 84 -12.12 -2.23 -12.31
C GLY A 84 -11.91 -3.62 -11.72
N ASP A 85 -10.79 -4.27 -11.98
CA ASP A 85 -10.49 -5.58 -11.39
C ASP A 85 -10.30 -5.46 -9.87
N ARG A 86 -10.81 -6.44 -9.15
CA ARG A 86 -10.59 -6.58 -7.71
C ARG A 86 -9.33 -7.41 -7.49
N VAL A 87 -8.43 -6.88 -6.68
CA VAL A 87 -7.13 -7.50 -6.43
C VAL A 87 -6.78 -7.49 -4.94
N TYR A 88 -5.91 -8.41 -4.54
CA TYR A 88 -5.25 -8.37 -3.25
C TYR A 88 -3.75 -8.55 -3.46
N PHE A 89 -2.95 -8.07 -2.52
CA PHE A 89 -1.50 -8.07 -2.71
C PHE A 89 -0.74 -7.93 -1.41
N ARG A 90 0.49 -8.39 -1.45
CA ARG A 90 1.55 -8.07 -0.51
C ARG A 90 2.74 -7.62 -1.33
N PRO A 91 3.03 -6.33 -1.39
CA PRO A 91 4.15 -5.83 -2.19
C PRO A 91 5.50 -6.24 -1.60
N GLY A 92 6.55 -6.08 -2.37
CA GLY A 92 7.90 -6.29 -1.90
C GLY A 92 8.27 -5.35 -0.76
N LYS A 93 9.32 -5.71 -0.01
CA LYS A 93 9.77 -4.95 1.17
C LYS A 93 10.21 -3.53 0.85
N ASP A 94 10.52 -3.25 -0.40
CA ASP A 94 10.89 -1.93 -0.89
C ASP A 94 9.70 -0.96 -0.97
N ARG A 95 8.49 -1.47 -0.77
CA ARG A 95 7.28 -0.68 -0.96
C ARG A 95 6.26 -0.99 0.13
N ILE A 96 6.03 -0.03 1.00
CA ILE A 96 4.98 -0.08 2.02
C ILE A 96 4.08 1.15 1.87
N GLY A 97 2.95 1.17 2.57
CA GLY A 97 2.08 2.34 2.54
C GLY A 97 0.62 2.02 2.24
N THR A 98 0.16 0.82 2.55
CA THR A 98 -1.22 0.42 2.24
C THR A 98 -2.27 1.10 3.12
N PHE A 99 -1.86 1.79 4.21
CA PHE A 99 -2.78 2.56 5.05
C PHE A 99 -3.06 3.93 4.41
N SER A 100 -3.51 3.90 3.17
CA SER A 100 -3.81 5.07 2.35
C SER A 100 -5.00 4.77 1.43
N GLN A 101 -5.55 5.80 0.79
CA GLN A 101 -6.66 5.62 -0.14
C GLN A 101 -6.22 4.97 -1.45
N TYR A 102 -4.99 5.24 -1.88
CA TYR A 102 -4.43 4.68 -3.12
C TYR A 102 -3.04 4.12 -2.86
N PHE A 103 -2.73 3.04 -3.53
CA PHE A 103 -1.42 2.39 -3.43
C PHE A 103 -0.95 1.92 -4.81
N VAL A 104 0.34 2.07 -5.09
CA VAL A 104 0.95 1.57 -6.33
C VAL A 104 1.52 0.18 -6.07
N VAL A 105 1.10 -0.77 -6.87
CA VAL A 105 1.58 -2.16 -6.80
C VAL A 105 2.00 -2.63 -8.19
N ARG A 106 3.03 -3.47 -8.24
CA ARG A 106 3.42 -4.13 -9.50
C ARG A 106 2.41 -5.23 -9.82
N GLU A 107 2.11 -5.43 -11.12
CA GLU A 107 1.17 -6.49 -11.52
C GLU A 107 1.62 -7.87 -11.04
N THR A 108 2.95 -8.08 -10.92
CA THR A 108 3.52 -9.34 -10.44
C THR A 108 3.33 -9.59 -8.95
N GLU A 109 2.94 -8.57 -8.19
CA GLU A 109 2.74 -8.65 -6.73
C GLU A 109 1.27 -8.85 -6.35
N ALA A 110 0.37 -8.80 -7.32
CA ALA A 110 -1.07 -8.84 -7.09
C ALA A 110 -1.69 -10.14 -7.60
N ALA A 111 -2.80 -10.51 -7.00
CA ALA A 111 -3.63 -11.64 -7.42
C ALA A 111 -5.09 -11.23 -7.49
N ALA A 112 -5.87 -11.95 -8.32
CA ALA A 112 -7.30 -11.70 -8.44
C ALA A 112 -8.01 -11.98 -7.12
N PHE A 113 -8.81 -11.03 -6.66
CA PHE A 113 -9.58 -11.18 -5.43
C PHE A 113 -10.74 -12.14 -5.69
N PRO A 114 -10.96 -13.15 -4.80
CA PRO A 114 -12.04 -14.10 -4.99
C PRO A 114 -13.41 -13.42 -5.04
N SER A 115 -14.18 -13.75 -6.08
CA SER A 115 -15.48 -13.10 -6.32
C SER A 115 -16.52 -13.36 -5.22
N LYS A 116 -16.34 -14.44 -4.46
CA LYS A 116 -17.27 -14.84 -3.39
C LYS A 116 -16.99 -14.15 -2.07
N LEU A 117 -15.89 -13.39 -1.95
CA LEU A 117 -15.50 -12.70 -0.72
C LEU A 117 -15.78 -11.21 -0.83
N SER A 118 -16.07 -10.59 0.32
CA SER A 118 -16.07 -9.14 0.46
C SER A 118 -14.66 -8.66 0.82
N PHE A 119 -14.43 -7.35 0.76
CA PHE A 119 -13.15 -6.77 1.21
C PHE A 119 -12.99 -6.72 2.72
N ASP A 120 -14.03 -7.01 3.47
CA ASP A 120 -14.02 -6.99 4.94
C ASP A 120 -13.34 -8.22 5.56
#